data_407cf2b8d984e38efca7d940fd99e66b
#
_entry.id   407cf2b8d984e38efca7d940fd99e66b
#
_cell.length_a   1.000
_cell.length_b   1.000
_cell.length_c   1.000
_cell.angle_alpha   90.00
_cell.angle_beta   90.00
_cell.angle_gamma   90.00
#
_symmetry.space_group_name_H-M   'P 1'
#
loop_
_entity.id
_entity.type
_entity.pdbx_description
1 polymer ?
#
loop_
_entity_poly.entity_id
_entity_poly.type
_entity_poly.pdbx_seq_one_letter_code
_entity_poly.pdbx_strand_id
1 'polypeptide(L)'
;KDDLAYYAKEIGKTGVTRRVLWEEYLDKNPDGYRYTQFCYHLGQYQLNKNPSMVLHHNAGEKLFIDFAGKKLSYIDRKTGEIIECQVFVACLPYSDYGFAMAVHSQGIGDFVYALSCCLKDLGGVPRALVPDNLKAAIVSPHRYEPGINQVLEDFANHYGTTVFPSRVRKPLDNAMLENQVKILYSRVYAK
;
A
#
# COMPACT_ATOMS: atom_id res chain seq x y z
N LYS A 1 -27.79 23.45 -0.78
CA LYS A 1 -26.36 23.17 -0.45
C LYS A 1 -26.24 22.29 0.78
N ASP A 2 -27.17 22.45 1.74
CA ASP A 2 -27.12 21.67 3.00
C ASP A 2 -27.46 20.20 2.81
N ASP A 3 -28.28 19.85 1.83
CA ASP A 3 -28.65 18.47 1.52
C ASP A 3 -27.46 17.62 1.06
N LEU A 4 -26.56 18.16 0.23
CA LEU A 4 -25.38 17.40 -0.25
C LEU A 4 -24.40 17.06 0.87
N ALA A 5 -24.35 17.87 1.93
CA ALA A 5 -23.53 17.59 3.11
C ALA A 5 -24.05 16.35 3.87
N TYR A 6 -25.36 16.24 3.98
CA TYR A 6 -26.01 15.08 4.58
C TYR A 6 -25.72 13.82 3.77
N TYR A 7 -25.99 13.81 2.46
CA TYR A 7 -25.77 12.65 1.60
C TYR A 7 -24.31 12.24 1.52
N ALA A 8 -23.37 13.20 1.54
CA ALA A 8 -21.94 12.92 1.58
C ALA A 8 -21.49 12.20 2.86
N LYS A 9 -22.16 12.44 3.98
CA LYS A 9 -21.92 11.74 5.24
C LYS A 9 -22.55 10.35 5.25
N GLU A 10 -23.78 10.23 4.73
CA GLU A 10 -24.53 8.98 4.74
C GLU A 10 -23.93 7.91 3.82
N ILE A 11 -23.33 8.29 2.68
CA ILE A 11 -22.74 7.35 1.73
C ILE A 11 -21.58 6.52 2.33
N GLY A 12 -20.96 6.99 3.42
CA GLY A 12 -19.90 6.27 4.13
C GLY A 12 -20.40 5.14 5.04
N LYS A 13 -21.71 5.02 5.25
CA LYS A 13 -22.30 3.99 6.12
C LYS A 13 -22.45 2.67 5.38
N THR A 14 -22.26 1.57 6.10
CA THR A 14 -22.42 0.21 5.55
C THR A 14 -23.84 -0.01 5.02
N GLY A 15 -23.96 -0.49 3.80
CA GLY A 15 -25.25 -0.78 3.16
C GLY A 15 -25.92 0.40 2.45
N VAL A 16 -25.42 1.62 2.61
CA VAL A 16 -25.94 2.81 1.93
C VAL A 16 -25.34 2.91 0.53
N THR A 17 -26.20 3.01 -0.49
CA THR A 17 -25.79 3.17 -1.89
C THR A 17 -26.20 4.54 -2.42
N ARG A 18 -25.53 5.01 -3.49
CA ARG A 18 -25.91 6.25 -4.17
C ARG A 18 -27.36 6.21 -4.68
N ARG A 19 -27.84 5.03 -5.02
CA ARG A 19 -29.23 4.85 -5.50
C ARG A 19 -30.25 5.14 -4.40
N VAL A 20 -30.05 4.56 -3.22
CA VAL A 20 -30.91 4.78 -2.05
C VAL A 20 -30.93 6.27 -1.66
N LEU A 21 -29.77 6.91 -1.63
CA LEU A 21 -29.69 8.34 -1.30
C LEU A 21 -30.34 9.23 -2.35
N TRP A 22 -30.30 8.84 -3.61
CA TRP A 22 -30.97 9.57 -4.67
C TRP A 22 -32.50 9.42 -4.59
N GLU A 23 -33.01 8.25 -4.24
CA GLU A 23 -34.44 8.02 -4.00
C GLU A 23 -34.92 8.87 -2.83
N GLU A 24 -34.20 8.88 -1.70
CA GLU A 24 -34.46 9.77 -0.56
C GLU A 24 -34.42 11.26 -0.95
N TYR A 25 -33.48 11.64 -1.84
CA TYR A 25 -33.41 13.00 -2.36
C TYR A 25 -34.64 13.39 -3.19
N LEU A 26 -35.13 12.50 -4.04
CA LEU A 26 -36.33 12.75 -4.87
C LEU A 26 -37.59 12.86 -4.03
N ASP A 27 -37.73 12.09 -2.95
CA ASP A 27 -38.88 12.17 -2.05
C ASP A 27 -38.98 13.58 -1.45
N LYS A 28 -37.87 14.23 -1.19
CA LYS A 28 -37.82 15.60 -0.66
C LYS A 28 -37.85 16.67 -1.76
N ASN A 29 -37.43 16.32 -2.95
CA ASN A 29 -37.29 17.23 -4.11
C ASN A 29 -37.85 16.55 -5.39
N PRO A 30 -39.19 16.51 -5.60
CA PRO A 30 -39.81 15.81 -6.74
C PRO A 30 -39.30 16.28 -8.11
N ASP A 31 -38.99 17.56 -8.24
CA ASP A 31 -38.40 18.19 -9.45
C ASP A 31 -36.87 18.30 -9.40
N GLY A 32 -36.22 17.53 -8.52
CA GLY A 32 -34.79 17.57 -8.27
C GLY A 32 -33.93 16.93 -9.38
N TYR A 33 -32.64 16.81 -9.08
CA TYR A 33 -31.67 16.24 -10.01
C TYR A 33 -32.01 14.79 -10.39
N ARG A 34 -31.85 14.45 -11.67
CA ARG A 34 -31.85 13.05 -12.11
C ARG A 34 -30.61 12.33 -11.54
N TYR A 35 -30.65 11.01 -11.50
CA TYR A 35 -29.62 10.18 -10.85
C TYR A 35 -28.19 10.55 -11.23
N THR A 36 -27.91 10.71 -12.54
CA THR A 36 -26.58 11.06 -13.03
C THR A 36 -26.10 12.44 -12.52
N GLN A 37 -26.99 13.43 -12.54
CA GLN A 37 -26.71 14.78 -12.03
C GLN A 37 -26.50 14.79 -10.52
N PHE A 38 -27.36 14.07 -9.79
CA PHE A 38 -27.20 13.90 -8.34
C PHE A 38 -25.84 13.29 -8.00
N CYS A 39 -25.45 12.17 -8.65
CA CYS A 39 -24.16 11.54 -8.47
C CYS A 39 -22.99 12.47 -8.81
N TYR A 40 -23.10 13.27 -9.86
CA TYR A 40 -22.10 14.26 -10.24
C TYR A 40 -21.93 15.32 -9.15
N HIS A 41 -23.01 15.95 -8.70
CA HIS A 41 -22.95 16.98 -7.68
C HIS A 41 -22.47 16.45 -6.31
N LEU A 42 -22.92 15.26 -5.93
CA LEU A 42 -22.44 14.59 -4.72
C LEU A 42 -20.93 14.29 -4.81
N GLY A 43 -20.46 13.81 -5.95
CA GLY A 43 -19.05 13.57 -6.21
C GLY A 43 -18.21 14.84 -6.12
N GLN A 44 -18.66 15.93 -6.76
CA GLN A 44 -17.98 17.24 -6.69
C GLN A 44 -17.93 17.78 -5.25
N TYR A 45 -19.02 17.61 -4.50
CA TYR A 45 -19.07 18.03 -3.10
C TYR A 45 -18.05 17.25 -2.24
N GLN A 46 -17.94 15.92 -2.46
CA GLN A 46 -16.98 15.07 -1.76
C GLN A 46 -15.52 15.45 -2.11
N LEU A 47 -15.22 15.71 -3.38
CA LEU A 47 -13.90 16.14 -3.84
C LEU A 47 -13.49 17.48 -3.20
N ASN A 48 -14.41 18.43 -3.10
CA ASN A 48 -14.14 19.74 -2.51
C ASN A 48 -13.94 19.69 -0.99
N LYS A 49 -14.56 18.74 -0.29
CA LYS A 49 -14.41 18.56 1.16
C LYS A 49 -13.21 17.72 1.57
N ASN A 50 -12.83 16.77 0.73
CA ASN A 50 -11.68 15.91 0.93
C ASN A 50 -10.69 16.10 -0.24
N PRO A 51 -9.93 17.22 -0.27
CA PRO A 51 -8.89 17.34 -1.27
C PRO A 51 -7.92 16.17 -1.06
N SER A 52 -7.89 15.24 -2.00
CA SER A 52 -6.87 14.19 -2.01
C SER A 52 -5.54 14.87 -2.27
N MET A 53 -4.68 14.88 -1.26
CA MET A 53 -3.32 15.37 -1.41
C MET A 53 -2.59 14.38 -2.32
N VAL A 54 -2.35 14.78 -3.56
CA VAL A 54 -1.50 14.02 -4.47
C VAL A 54 -0.08 14.15 -3.97
N LEU A 55 0.49 13.04 -3.50
CA LEU A 55 1.90 13.00 -3.13
C LEU A 55 2.72 12.94 -4.41
N HIS A 56 3.53 13.97 -4.63
CA HIS A 56 4.51 13.96 -5.71
C HIS A 56 5.76 13.23 -5.22
N HIS A 57 6.15 12.21 -5.96
CA HIS A 57 7.38 11.47 -5.73
C HIS A 57 8.38 11.79 -6.86
N ASN A 58 9.67 11.79 -6.54
CA ASN A 58 10.73 11.94 -7.53
C ASN A 58 11.30 10.58 -7.92
N ALA A 59 11.85 10.47 -9.14
CA ALA A 59 12.48 9.25 -9.60
C ALA A 59 13.66 8.85 -8.68
N GLY A 60 13.70 7.58 -8.27
CA GLY A 60 14.75 7.03 -7.40
C GLY A 60 14.81 7.63 -5.99
N GLU A 61 13.81 8.38 -5.56
CA GLU A 61 13.80 9.00 -4.22
C GLU A 61 13.55 7.97 -3.13
N LYS A 62 12.51 7.13 -3.28
CA LYS A 62 12.06 6.20 -2.26
C LYS A 62 11.75 4.83 -2.85
N LEU A 63 12.03 3.79 -2.08
CA LEU A 63 11.56 2.44 -2.30
C LEU A 63 10.70 2.02 -1.10
N PHE A 64 9.42 1.82 -1.31
CA PHE A 64 8.54 1.26 -0.28
C PHE A 64 8.69 -0.26 -0.25
N ILE A 65 8.72 -0.84 0.95
CA ILE A 65 9.02 -2.26 1.16
C ILE A 65 8.06 -2.82 2.21
N ASP A 66 7.49 -3.99 1.91
CA ASP A 66 6.61 -4.71 2.84
C ASP A 66 6.63 -6.22 2.56
N PHE A 67 5.99 -7.01 3.42
CA PHE A 67 5.64 -8.39 3.16
C PHE A 67 4.14 -8.52 2.88
N ALA A 68 3.78 -9.20 1.80
CA ALA A 68 2.38 -9.49 1.51
C ALA A 68 1.76 -10.32 2.64
N GLY A 69 0.54 -9.94 3.07
CA GLY A 69 -0.13 -10.61 4.19
C GLY A 69 -0.50 -12.07 3.92
N LYS A 70 -0.71 -12.46 2.65
CA LYS A 70 -0.99 -13.84 2.26
C LYS A 70 0.27 -14.52 1.79
N LYS A 71 0.57 -15.68 2.36
CA LYS A 71 1.71 -16.52 1.98
C LYS A 71 1.47 -17.21 0.64
N LEU A 72 2.55 -17.50 -0.08
CA LEU A 72 2.58 -18.47 -1.15
C LEU A 72 2.91 -19.86 -0.59
N SER A 73 2.52 -20.91 -1.30
CA SER A 73 2.95 -22.26 -0.99
C SER A 73 3.36 -23.00 -2.27
N TYR A 74 4.32 -23.90 -2.13
CA TYR A 74 4.71 -24.82 -3.20
C TYR A 74 4.89 -26.24 -2.63
N ILE A 75 4.80 -27.23 -3.52
CA ILE A 75 5.04 -28.61 -3.13
C ILE A 75 6.49 -28.94 -3.45
N ASP A 76 7.26 -29.35 -2.44
CA ASP A 76 8.61 -29.87 -2.66
C ASP A 76 8.52 -31.18 -3.47
N ARG A 77 9.14 -31.20 -4.63
CA ARG A 77 9.10 -32.37 -5.52
C ARG A 77 9.82 -33.62 -4.97
N LYS A 78 10.71 -33.41 -3.97
CA LYS A 78 11.47 -34.52 -3.38
C LYS A 78 10.74 -35.14 -2.19
N THR A 79 10.15 -34.31 -1.35
CA THR A 79 9.50 -34.76 -0.11
C THR A 79 7.99 -34.90 -0.24
N GLY A 80 7.36 -34.21 -1.20
CA GLY A 80 5.92 -34.09 -1.35
C GLY A 80 5.27 -33.14 -0.33
N GLU A 81 6.05 -32.47 0.49
CA GLU A 81 5.56 -31.56 1.52
C GLU A 81 5.15 -30.20 0.93
N ILE A 82 4.12 -29.60 1.53
CA ILE A 82 3.71 -28.24 1.21
C ILE A 82 4.57 -27.27 2.04
N ILE A 83 5.38 -26.47 1.34
CA ILE A 83 6.23 -25.45 1.96
C ILE A 83 5.60 -24.09 1.77
N GLU A 84 5.35 -23.38 2.87
CA GLU A 84 4.88 -21.98 2.86
C GLU A 84 6.05 -21.01 2.71
N CYS A 85 5.85 -19.98 1.88
CA CYS A 85 6.79 -18.89 1.69
C CYS A 85 6.16 -17.55 2.02
N GLN A 86 6.96 -16.66 2.57
CA GLN A 86 6.63 -15.24 2.68
C GLN A 86 6.87 -14.56 1.34
N VAL A 87 6.15 -13.49 1.05
CA VAL A 87 6.33 -12.73 -0.19
C VAL A 87 6.80 -11.33 0.13
N PHE A 88 8.07 -11.07 -0.16
CA PHE A 88 8.66 -9.74 -0.12
C PHE A 88 8.12 -8.93 -1.30
N VAL A 89 7.69 -7.69 -1.06
CA VAL A 89 7.18 -6.76 -2.08
C VAL A 89 7.87 -5.42 -1.92
N ALA A 90 8.30 -4.83 -3.03
CA ALA A 90 8.87 -3.50 -3.06
C ALA A 90 8.29 -2.70 -4.23
N CYS A 91 8.16 -1.38 -4.06
CA CYS A 91 7.58 -0.49 -5.07
C CYS A 91 8.29 0.85 -5.12
N LEU A 92 8.59 1.31 -6.34
CA LEU A 92 9.02 2.68 -6.61
C LEU A 92 7.79 3.57 -6.87
N PRO A 93 7.46 4.53 -6.00
CA PRO A 93 6.21 5.30 -6.10
C PRO A 93 6.15 6.24 -7.31
N TYR A 94 7.30 6.62 -7.88
CA TYR A 94 7.33 7.48 -9.06
C TYR A 94 6.87 6.76 -10.34
N SER A 95 7.29 5.52 -10.52
CA SER A 95 7.07 4.75 -11.76
C SER A 95 6.05 3.63 -11.61
N ASP A 96 5.52 3.41 -10.40
CA ASP A 96 4.71 2.22 -10.04
C ASP A 96 5.44 0.89 -10.34
N TYR A 97 6.78 0.93 -10.47
CA TYR A 97 7.55 -0.28 -10.66
C TYR A 97 7.51 -1.14 -9.39
N GLY A 98 7.04 -2.36 -9.53
CA GLY A 98 6.91 -3.32 -8.44
C GLY A 98 7.86 -4.50 -8.60
N PHE A 99 8.51 -4.88 -7.50
CA PHE A 99 9.32 -6.09 -7.36
C PHE A 99 8.68 -7.01 -6.33
N ALA A 100 8.66 -8.31 -6.60
CA ALA A 100 8.19 -9.31 -5.63
C ALA A 100 9.07 -10.56 -5.66
N MET A 101 9.33 -11.13 -4.48
CA MET A 101 10.15 -12.31 -4.33
C MET A 101 9.62 -13.21 -3.19
N ALA A 102 9.54 -14.51 -3.44
CA ALA A 102 9.23 -15.47 -2.39
C ALA A 102 10.49 -15.77 -1.57
N VAL A 103 10.37 -15.72 -0.25
CA VAL A 103 11.43 -16.03 0.72
C VAL A 103 10.90 -16.97 1.79
N HIS A 104 11.79 -17.63 2.53
CA HIS A 104 11.37 -18.62 3.54
C HIS A 104 10.74 -17.97 4.78
N SER A 105 11.27 -16.84 5.20
CA SER A 105 10.85 -16.17 6.44
C SER A 105 10.80 -14.64 6.29
N GLN A 106 10.25 -13.97 7.30
CA GLN A 106 10.34 -12.51 7.46
C GLN A 106 11.57 -12.09 8.28
N GLY A 107 12.53 -13.00 8.49
CA GLY A 107 13.76 -12.70 9.22
C GLY A 107 14.65 -11.72 8.46
N ILE A 108 15.56 -11.06 9.20
CA ILE A 108 16.45 -10.03 8.66
C ILE A 108 17.33 -10.57 7.51
N GLY A 109 17.78 -11.82 7.57
CA GLY A 109 18.60 -12.44 6.53
C GLY A 109 17.85 -12.56 5.20
N ASP A 110 16.61 -13.10 5.22
CA ASP A 110 15.76 -13.22 4.04
C ASP A 110 15.34 -11.85 3.51
N PHE A 111 15.08 -10.89 4.41
CA PHE A 111 14.74 -9.52 4.05
C PHE A 111 15.90 -8.84 3.27
N VAL A 112 17.12 -8.88 3.82
CA VAL A 112 18.31 -8.27 3.19
C VAL A 112 18.66 -8.97 1.87
N TYR A 113 18.50 -10.30 1.81
CA TYR A 113 18.67 -11.05 0.58
C TYR A 113 17.69 -10.61 -0.52
N ALA A 114 16.39 -10.55 -0.19
CA ALA A 114 15.36 -10.11 -1.14
C ALA A 114 15.59 -8.65 -1.57
N LEU A 115 16.00 -7.79 -0.65
CA LEU A 115 16.32 -6.40 -0.94
C LEU A 115 17.53 -6.27 -1.88
N SER A 116 18.58 -7.08 -1.67
CA SER A 116 19.74 -7.15 -2.58
C SER A 116 19.32 -7.55 -4.00
N CYS A 117 18.46 -8.57 -4.12
CA CYS A 117 17.90 -8.99 -5.40
C CYS A 117 17.05 -7.88 -6.05
N CYS A 118 16.26 -7.17 -5.26
CA CYS A 118 15.47 -6.03 -5.72
C CYS A 118 16.36 -4.90 -6.28
N LEU A 119 17.41 -4.49 -5.57
CA LEU A 119 18.34 -3.44 -6.03
C LEU A 119 19.08 -3.85 -7.31
N LYS A 120 19.43 -5.14 -7.43
CA LYS A 120 20.03 -5.69 -8.64
C LYS A 120 19.08 -5.65 -9.84
N ASP A 121 17.82 -5.99 -9.63
CA ASP A 121 16.78 -5.97 -10.66
C ASP A 121 16.44 -4.54 -11.10
N LEU A 122 16.39 -3.59 -10.15
CA LEU A 122 16.23 -2.17 -10.43
C LEU A 122 17.41 -1.56 -11.21
N GLY A 123 18.59 -2.17 -11.17
CA GLY A 123 19.81 -1.63 -11.76
C GLY A 123 20.31 -0.36 -11.08
N GLY A 124 19.89 -0.08 -9.85
CA GLY A 124 20.28 1.11 -9.10
C GLY A 124 19.78 1.11 -7.66
N VAL A 125 20.24 2.08 -6.89
CA VAL A 125 19.91 2.22 -5.47
C VAL A 125 19.09 3.49 -5.25
N PRO A 126 17.87 3.40 -4.69
CA PRO A 126 17.09 4.56 -4.32
C PRO A 126 17.71 5.32 -3.15
N ARG A 127 17.42 6.61 -3.04
CA ARG A 127 17.96 7.45 -1.96
C ARG A 127 17.49 7.02 -0.58
N ALA A 128 16.28 6.47 -0.49
CA ALA A 128 15.67 6.06 0.76
C ALA A 128 14.95 4.71 0.62
N LEU A 129 15.17 3.84 1.61
CA LEU A 129 14.43 2.61 1.83
C LEU A 129 13.37 2.88 2.89
N VAL A 130 12.10 2.57 2.59
CA VAL A 130 10.96 2.85 3.47
C VAL A 130 10.26 1.52 3.80
N PRO A 131 10.77 0.76 4.79
CA PRO A 131 10.10 -0.45 5.24
C PRO A 131 8.83 -0.09 6.03
N ASP A 132 7.70 -0.77 5.72
CA ASP A 132 6.45 -0.59 6.45
C ASP A 132 6.45 -1.47 7.71
N ASN A 133 6.78 -0.87 8.85
CA ASN A 133 6.67 -1.43 10.21
C ASN A 133 7.13 -2.90 10.36
N LEU A 134 8.13 -3.32 9.59
CA LEU A 134 8.64 -4.69 9.57
C LEU A 134 9.40 -4.98 10.85
N LYS A 135 9.01 -6.04 11.57
CA LYS A 135 9.74 -6.55 12.75
C LYS A 135 11.21 -6.83 12.46
N ALA A 136 11.55 -7.20 11.23
CA ALA A 136 12.94 -7.40 10.81
C ALA A 136 13.73 -6.09 10.70
N ALA A 137 13.08 -4.98 10.34
CA ALA A 137 13.72 -3.68 10.17
C ALA A 137 13.82 -2.87 11.46
N ILE A 138 12.91 -3.12 12.44
CA ILE A 138 12.77 -2.34 13.65
C ILE A 138 12.98 -3.23 14.88
N VAL A 139 14.03 -2.96 15.66
CA VAL A 139 14.37 -3.71 16.87
C VAL A 139 13.56 -3.22 18.07
N SER A 140 13.18 -1.96 18.11
CA SER A 140 12.43 -1.36 19.20
C SER A 140 11.44 -0.32 18.68
N PRO A 141 10.12 -0.54 18.84
CA PRO A 141 9.10 0.43 18.41
C PRO A 141 9.00 1.57 19.43
N HIS A 142 10.01 2.44 19.50
CA HIS A 142 9.90 3.66 20.27
C HIS A 142 9.13 4.71 19.46
N ARG A 143 8.16 5.39 20.08
CA ARG A 143 7.24 6.32 19.40
C ARG A 143 7.96 7.51 18.75
N TYR A 144 9.16 7.85 19.23
CA TYR A 144 9.93 9.01 18.79
C TYR A 144 11.23 8.66 18.04
N GLU A 145 11.81 7.48 18.31
CA GLU A 145 13.02 6.99 17.62
C GLU A 145 12.92 5.46 17.47
N PRO A 146 12.38 4.96 16.35
CA PRO A 146 12.40 3.52 16.07
C PRO A 146 13.86 3.07 15.87
N GLY A 147 14.34 2.17 16.72
CA GLY A 147 15.65 1.55 16.55
C GLY A 147 15.67 0.72 15.26
N ILE A 148 16.50 1.09 14.29
CA ILE A 148 16.71 0.32 13.07
C ILE A 148 17.59 -0.89 13.39
N ASN A 149 17.30 -2.03 12.75
CA ASN A 149 18.14 -3.20 12.87
C ASN A 149 19.55 -2.92 12.32
N GLN A 150 20.59 -3.22 13.09
CA GLN A 150 21.99 -2.94 12.73
C GLN A 150 22.37 -3.52 11.37
N VAL A 151 21.92 -4.73 11.05
CA VAL A 151 22.21 -5.36 9.74
C VAL A 151 21.61 -4.56 8.58
N LEU A 152 20.42 -3.99 8.77
CA LEU A 152 19.80 -3.15 7.75
C LEU A 152 20.46 -1.77 7.65
N GLU A 153 20.96 -1.24 8.76
CA GLU A 153 21.73 0.00 8.77
C GLU A 153 23.08 -0.18 8.05
N ASP A 154 23.80 -1.26 8.34
CA ASP A 154 25.06 -1.62 7.65
C ASP A 154 24.83 -1.85 6.16
N PHE A 155 23.73 -2.49 5.78
CA PHE A 155 23.31 -2.65 4.39
C PHE A 155 23.07 -1.30 3.72
N ALA A 156 22.33 -0.40 4.38
CA ALA A 156 22.07 0.93 3.84
C ALA A 156 23.36 1.75 3.66
N ASN A 157 24.26 1.68 4.62
CA ASN A 157 25.58 2.32 4.54
C ASN A 157 26.42 1.75 3.39
N HIS A 158 26.40 0.43 3.19
CA HIS A 158 27.13 -0.22 2.09
C HIS A 158 26.65 0.25 0.71
N TYR A 159 25.35 0.41 0.54
CA TYR A 159 24.77 0.85 -0.74
C TYR A 159 24.64 2.37 -0.87
N GLY A 160 24.99 3.16 0.14
CA GLY A 160 24.87 4.62 0.13
C GLY A 160 23.41 5.12 0.13
N THR A 161 22.51 4.39 0.78
CA THR A 161 21.09 4.74 0.94
C THR A 161 20.76 5.01 2.40
N THR A 162 19.55 5.50 2.68
CA THR A 162 19.10 5.77 4.06
C THR A 162 17.84 4.99 4.35
N VAL A 163 17.70 4.44 5.57
CA VAL A 163 16.49 3.76 6.01
C VAL A 163 15.58 4.77 6.71
N PHE A 164 14.36 4.94 6.19
CA PHE A 164 13.31 5.72 6.83
C PHE A 164 12.14 4.79 7.14
N PRO A 165 12.00 4.30 8.38
CA PRO A 165 10.83 3.52 8.76
C PRO A 165 9.56 4.31 8.50
N SER A 166 8.54 3.68 7.91
CA SER A 166 7.28 4.37 7.64
C SER A 166 6.69 4.88 8.95
N ARG A 167 6.21 6.12 8.92
CA ARG A 167 5.53 6.70 10.10
C ARG A 167 4.19 6.00 10.28
N VAL A 168 3.94 5.50 11.47
CA VAL A 168 2.64 4.93 11.87
C VAL A 168 1.51 5.90 11.48
N ARG A 169 0.54 5.43 10.63
CA ARG A 169 -0.67 6.14 10.19
C ARG A 169 -0.55 7.10 8.99
N LYS A 170 0.17 6.74 7.93
CA LYS A 170 -0.04 7.39 6.61
C LYS A 170 -0.65 6.42 5.60
N PRO A 171 -1.98 6.37 5.46
CA PRO A 171 -2.68 5.42 4.57
C PRO A 171 -2.31 5.55 3.10
N LEU A 172 -1.87 6.75 2.66
CA LEU A 172 -1.54 7.00 1.26
C LEU A 172 -0.22 6.37 0.83
N ASP A 173 0.76 6.23 1.74
CA ASP A 173 2.04 5.59 1.44
C ASP A 173 1.85 4.07 1.25
N ASN A 174 0.92 3.46 1.98
CA ASN A 174 0.61 2.04 1.90
C ASN A 174 -0.28 1.68 0.70
N ALA A 175 -1.07 2.63 0.17
CA ALA A 175 -1.97 2.37 -0.96
C ALA A 175 -1.23 1.86 -2.21
N MET A 176 -0.01 2.31 -2.45
CA MET A 176 0.82 1.86 -3.58
C MET A 176 1.29 0.42 -3.38
N LEU A 177 1.80 0.07 -2.20
CA LEU A 177 2.18 -1.30 -1.86
C LEU A 177 0.97 -2.24 -1.91
N GLU A 178 -0.17 -1.83 -1.36
CA GLU A 178 -1.42 -2.61 -1.45
C GLU A 178 -1.84 -2.87 -2.91
N ASN A 179 -1.66 -1.89 -3.80
CA ASN A 179 -1.94 -2.07 -5.21
C ASN A 179 -0.99 -3.08 -5.87
N GLN A 180 0.32 -3.03 -5.57
CA GLN A 180 1.29 -4.02 -6.05
C GLN A 180 0.97 -5.42 -5.53
N VAL A 181 0.58 -5.54 -4.27
CA VAL A 181 0.12 -6.81 -3.67
C VAL A 181 -1.13 -7.33 -4.40
N LYS A 182 -2.10 -6.48 -4.73
CA LYS A 182 -3.30 -6.87 -5.51
C LYS A 182 -2.93 -7.38 -6.91
N ILE A 183 -1.99 -6.70 -7.60
CA ILE A 183 -1.48 -7.13 -8.90
C ILE A 183 -0.81 -8.50 -8.80
N LEU A 184 0.03 -8.70 -7.79
CA LEU A 184 0.66 -9.98 -7.51
C LEU A 184 -0.38 -11.08 -7.29
N TYR A 185 -1.38 -10.85 -6.45
CA TYR A 185 -2.45 -11.82 -6.21
C TYR A 185 -3.23 -12.17 -7.49
N SER A 186 -3.56 -11.18 -8.30
CA SER A 186 -4.30 -11.43 -9.54
C SER A 186 -3.48 -12.20 -10.59
N ARG A 187 -2.17 -12.04 -10.60
CA ARG A 187 -1.29 -12.65 -11.63
C ARG A 187 -0.65 -13.97 -11.20
N VAL A 188 -0.40 -14.16 -9.93
CA VAL A 188 0.32 -15.33 -9.40
C VAL A 188 -0.61 -16.29 -8.67
N TYR A 189 -1.51 -15.78 -7.83
CA TYR A 189 -2.39 -16.64 -7.03
C TYR A 189 -3.68 -17.05 -7.75
N ALA A 190 -4.08 -16.33 -8.80
CA ALA A 190 -5.30 -16.64 -9.56
C ALA A 190 -5.06 -17.66 -10.69
N LYS A 191 -3.84 -18.19 -10.81
CA LYS A 191 -3.47 -19.27 -11.74
C LYS A 191 -3.25 -20.55 -10.97
#